data_19e3bc99443b249c32cf15611a4065dc
#
_entry.id   19e3bc99443b249c32cf15611a4065dc
#
_cell.length_a   1.000
_cell.length_b   1.000
_cell.length_c   1.000
_cell.angle_alpha   90.00
_cell.angle_beta   90.00
_cell.angle_gamma   90.00
#
_symmetry.space_group_name_H-M   'P 1'
#
loop_
_entity.id
_entity.type
_entity.pdbx_description
1 polymer ?
#
loop_
_entity_poly.entity_id
_entity_poly.type
_entity_poly.pdbx_seq_one_letter_code
_entity_poly.pdbx_strand_id
1 'polypeptide(L)'
;MFSELPPKDVYRALSEKENSVLIDCRTRSEWVYVGIPDISQTGRELALIEWVDSTGQPNPDFLAQCREKISADSSIFVICRSGARSAAACMALIENGYAQVCNVAEGFEGDLDGDYHRSQKNGWKFHQLPWQQR
;
A
#
# COMPACT_ATOMS: atom_id res chain seq x y z
N MET A 1 3.07 15.39 -8.22
CA MET A 1 2.50 14.13 -8.76
C MET A 1 3.14 12.93 -8.10
N PHE A 2 2.40 11.89 -7.91
CA PHE A 2 2.96 10.65 -7.40
C PHE A 2 3.42 9.75 -8.55
N SER A 3 4.36 8.84 -8.26
CA SER A 3 4.83 7.85 -9.23
C SER A 3 4.10 6.52 -9.03
N GLU A 4 4.39 5.57 -9.89
CA GLU A 4 3.79 4.24 -9.84
C GLU A 4 4.84 3.19 -10.18
N LEU A 5 4.90 2.12 -9.41
CA LEU A 5 5.83 1.01 -9.66
C LEU A 5 5.11 -0.32 -9.44
N PRO A 6 5.47 -1.35 -10.21
CA PRO A 6 4.95 -2.69 -9.97
C PRO A 6 5.46 -3.27 -8.64
N PRO A 7 4.77 -4.28 -8.08
CA PRO A 7 5.09 -4.82 -6.76
C PRO A 7 6.54 -5.24 -6.55
N LYS A 8 7.16 -5.91 -7.52
CA LYS A 8 8.55 -6.36 -7.38
C LYS A 8 9.52 -5.19 -7.27
N ASP A 9 9.26 -4.11 -8.02
CA ASP A 9 10.11 -2.92 -7.99
C ASP A 9 9.93 -2.16 -6.67
N VAL A 10 8.70 -2.16 -6.12
CA VAL A 10 8.44 -1.57 -4.81
C VAL A 10 9.20 -2.35 -3.72
N TYR A 11 9.14 -3.66 -3.76
CA TYR A 11 9.85 -4.50 -2.77
C TYR A 11 11.37 -4.23 -2.82
N ARG A 12 11.92 -4.12 -4.03
CA ARG A 12 13.32 -3.79 -4.21
C ARG A 12 13.65 -2.41 -3.66
N ALA A 13 12.81 -1.42 -3.98
CA ALA A 13 13.02 -0.04 -3.51
C ALA A 13 12.97 0.03 -1.98
N LEU A 14 12.03 -0.68 -1.34
CA LEU A 14 11.98 -0.75 0.12
C LEU A 14 13.27 -1.34 0.70
N SER A 15 13.82 -2.35 0.05
CA SER A 15 15.07 -2.97 0.50
C SER A 15 16.26 -2.04 0.38
N GLU A 16 16.27 -1.18 -0.64
CA GLU A 16 17.41 -0.30 -0.95
C GLU A 16 17.32 1.07 -0.28
N LYS A 17 16.12 1.60 -0.05
CA LYS A 17 15.94 2.96 0.50
C LYS A 17 15.69 2.88 2.00
N GLU A 18 16.67 3.33 2.78
CA GLU A 18 16.58 3.28 4.24
C GLU A 18 15.42 4.09 4.81
N ASN A 19 15.14 5.26 4.24
CA ASN A 19 14.05 6.13 4.71
C ASN A 19 12.80 5.91 3.87
N SER A 20 12.29 4.67 3.88
CA SER A 20 11.07 4.34 3.14
C SER A 20 10.10 3.58 4.01
N VAL A 21 8.82 3.64 3.64
CA VAL A 21 7.72 3.01 4.37
C VAL A 21 6.67 2.54 3.38
N LEU A 22 6.03 1.43 3.69
CA LEU A 22 4.87 0.95 2.93
C LEU A 22 3.61 1.20 3.76
N ILE A 23 2.67 1.96 3.21
CA ILE A 23 1.35 2.15 3.81
C ILE A 23 0.39 1.18 3.13
N ASP A 24 -0.24 0.32 3.92
CA ASP A 24 -1.36 -0.48 3.44
C ASP A 24 -2.63 0.27 3.81
N CYS A 25 -3.30 0.84 2.81
CA CYS A 25 -4.45 1.70 3.02
C CYS A 25 -5.79 0.98 2.83
N ARG A 26 -5.76 -0.36 2.86
CA ARG A 26 -6.98 -1.17 2.81
C ARG A 26 -7.72 -1.11 4.13
N THR A 27 -8.80 -1.86 4.23
CA THR A 27 -9.60 -1.91 5.44
C THR A 27 -9.06 -2.95 6.42
N ARG A 28 -9.42 -2.79 7.69
CA ARG A 28 -9.07 -3.76 8.73
C ARG A 28 -9.57 -5.17 8.38
N SER A 29 -10.76 -5.28 7.81
CA SER A 29 -11.31 -6.57 7.38
C SER A 29 -10.40 -7.26 6.36
N GLU A 30 -9.88 -6.50 5.40
CA GLU A 30 -8.95 -7.04 4.42
C GLU A 30 -7.64 -7.50 5.06
N TRP A 31 -7.11 -6.73 6.00
CA TRP A 31 -5.88 -7.13 6.69
C TRP A 31 -6.06 -8.45 7.43
N VAL A 32 -7.20 -8.64 8.09
CA VAL A 32 -7.49 -9.84 8.88
C VAL A 32 -7.78 -11.05 7.99
N TYR A 33 -8.65 -10.88 6.99
CA TYR A 33 -9.17 -12.01 6.22
C TYR A 33 -8.38 -12.33 4.96
N VAL A 34 -7.74 -11.34 4.37
CA VAL A 34 -6.97 -11.54 3.12
C VAL A 34 -5.48 -11.64 3.40
N GLY A 35 -5.00 -10.98 4.45
CA GLY A 35 -3.60 -10.94 4.81
C GLY A 35 -2.96 -9.59 4.51
N ILE A 36 -1.69 -9.46 4.84
CA ILE A 36 -0.91 -8.22 4.68
C ILE A 36 0.43 -8.53 4.00
N PRO A 37 1.03 -7.54 3.32
CA PRO A 37 2.41 -7.71 2.84
C PRO A 37 3.35 -7.98 4.00
N ASP A 38 4.29 -8.88 3.81
CA ASP A 38 5.34 -9.13 4.79
C ASP A 38 6.64 -8.53 4.26
N ILE A 39 6.98 -7.34 4.74
CA ILE A 39 8.20 -6.66 4.34
C ILE A 39 9.29 -6.72 5.40
N SER A 40 9.17 -7.67 6.35
CA SER A 40 10.14 -7.81 7.44
C SER A 40 11.58 -8.00 6.95
N GLN A 41 11.76 -8.70 5.84
CA GLN A 41 13.09 -8.94 5.28
C GLN A 41 13.73 -7.67 4.70
N THR A 42 12.94 -6.64 4.42
CA THR A 42 13.48 -5.37 3.92
C THR A 42 14.00 -4.49 5.05
N GLY A 43 13.62 -4.77 6.29
CA GLY A 43 13.93 -3.90 7.43
C GLY A 43 13.11 -2.62 7.48
N ARG A 44 12.10 -2.48 6.62
CA ARG A 44 11.26 -1.26 6.57
C ARG A 44 9.94 -1.49 7.31
N GLU A 45 9.29 -0.40 7.65
CA GLU A 45 8.05 -0.42 8.41
C GLU A 45 6.84 -0.54 7.50
N LEU A 46 5.88 -1.36 7.92
CA LEU A 46 4.56 -1.45 7.31
C LEU A 46 3.59 -0.68 8.19
N ALA A 47 2.97 0.35 7.65
CA ALA A 47 1.98 1.17 8.36
C ALA A 47 0.58 0.78 7.87
N LEU A 48 -0.26 0.30 8.78
CA LEU A 48 -1.65 -0.08 8.47
C LEU A 48 -2.54 1.11 8.80
N ILE A 49 -2.94 1.85 7.76
CA ILE A 49 -3.73 3.09 7.91
C ILE A 49 -4.84 3.08 6.87
N GLU A 50 -6.08 2.93 7.31
CA GLU A 50 -7.23 2.87 6.39
C GLU A 50 -7.43 4.18 5.64
N TRP A 51 -7.62 4.09 4.32
CA TRP A 51 -8.11 5.21 3.51
C TRP A 51 -9.62 5.35 3.65
N VAL A 52 -10.33 4.23 3.55
CA VAL A 52 -11.74 4.12 3.92
C VAL A 52 -11.87 2.97 4.92
N ASP A 53 -12.94 2.98 5.71
CA ASP A 53 -13.17 1.90 6.66
C ASP A 53 -13.94 0.73 6.01
N SER A 54 -14.21 -0.31 6.80
CA SER A 54 -14.89 -1.52 6.29
C SER A 54 -16.33 -1.28 5.86
N THR A 55 -16.92 -0.12 6.20
CA THR A 55 -18.26 0.27 5.74
C THR A 55 -18.22 1.12 4.49
N GLY A 56 -17.03 1.44 3.99
CA GLY A 56 -16.84 2.27 2.81
C GLY A 56 -16.79 3.78 3.09
N GLN A 57 -16.80 4.17 4.36
CA GLN A 57 -16.72 5.58 4.75
C GLN A 57 -15.27 6.06 4.75
N PRO A 58 -15.02 7.29 4.25
CA PRO A 58 -13.67 7.85 4.33
C PRO A 58 -13.17 7.92 5.78
N ASN A 59 -11.88 7.66 5.96
CA ASN A 59 -11.23 7.82 7.26
C ASN A 59 -10.80 9.28 7.42
N PRO A 60 -11.48 10.08 8.25
CA PRO A 60 -11.16 11.50 8.38
C PRO A 60 -9.80 11.74 9.04
N ASP A 61 -9.24 10.74 9.69
CA ASP A 61 -7.97 10.84 10.41
C ASP A 61 -6.78 10.30 9.61
N PHE A 62 -6.98 9.96 8.34
CA PHE A 62 -5.93 9.34 7.52
C PHE A 62 -4.63 10.15 7.53
N LEU A 63 -4.72 11.45 7.21
CA LEU A 63 -3.54 12.31 7.15
C LEU A 63 -2.91 12.52 8.53
N ALA A 64 -3.72 12.67 9.58
CA ALA A 64 -3.21 12.81 10.94
C ALA A 64 -2.47 11.56 11.38
N GLN A 65 -3.01 10.38 11.06
CA GLN A 65 -2.37 9.11 11.37
C GLN A 65 -1.05 8.94 10.60
N CYS A 66 -1.01 9.37 9.35
CA CYS A 66 0.22 9.37 8.58
C CYS A 66 1.27 10.28 9.22
N ARG A 67 0.89 11.48 9.63
CA ARG A 67 1.82 12.44 10.26
C ARG A 67 2.41 11.93 11.55
N GLU A 68 1.66 11.17 12.31
CA GLU A 68 2.14 10.58 13.56
C GLU A 68 3.24 9.53 13.34
N LYS A 69 3.18 8.80 12.23
CA LYS A 69 4.03 7.64 12.00
C LYS A 69 5.12 7.85 10.95
N ILE A 70 4.95 8.83 10.07
CA ILE A 70 5.79 8.95 8.88
C ILE A 70 6.29 10.38 8.75
N SER A 71 7.61 10.56 8.65
CA SER A 71 8.17 11.88 8.47
C SER A 71 7.97 12.36 7.02
N ALA A 72 7.92 13.68 6.85
CA ALA A 72 7.62 14.31 5.56
C ALA A 72 8.68 14.03 4.48
N ASP A 73 9.90 13.69 4.88
CA ASP A 73 10.99 13.40 3.94
C ASP A 73 11.12 11.91 3.61
N SER A 74 10.21 11.07 4.12
CA SER A 74 10.22 9.64 3.80
C SER A 74 9.82 9.37 2.36
N SER A 75 10.36 8.29 1.79
CA SER A 75 9.85 7.72 0.54
C SER A 75 8.68 6.82 0.89
N ILE A 76 7.49 7.16 0.40
CA ILE A 76 6.25 6.49 0.77
C ILE A 76 5.74 5.65 -0.39
N PHE A 77 5.43 4.39 -0.11
CA PHE A 77 4.75 3.49 -1.05
C PHE A 77 3.39 3.18 -0.46
N VAL A 78 2.33 3.24 -1.27
CA VAL A 78 0.96 3.01 -0.80
C VAL A 78 0.34 1.87 -1.59
N ILE A 79 -0.21 0.88 -0.89
CA ILE A 79 -0.81 -0.30 -1.51
C ILE A 79 -2.27 -0.43 -1.08
N CYS A 80 -3.11 -0.84 -2.03
CA CYS A 80 -4.48 -1.25 -1.73
C CYS A 80 -4.76 -2.59 -2.44
N ARG A 81 -6.02 -2.92 -2.72
CA ARG A 81 -6.33 -4.22 -3.34
C ARG A 81 -5.85 -4.30 -4.79
N SER A 82 -6.14 -3.27 -5.60
CA SER A 82 -5.81 -3.29 -7.04
C SER A 82 -5.26 -1.96 -7.56
N GLY A 83 -5.13 -0.95 -6.71
CA GLY A 83 -4.46 0.31 -7.06
C GLY A 83 -5.30 1.58 -7.02
N ALA A 84 -6.62 1.48 -6.99
CA ALA A 84 -7.50 2.66 -7.08
C ALA A 84 -7.55 3.49 -5.79
N ARG A 85 -7.78 2.84 -4.66
CA ARG A 85 -7.83 3.54 -3.35
C ARG A 85 -6.46 4.14 -3.02
N SER A 86 -5.40 3.40 -3.29
CA SER A 86 -4.05 3.86 -3.00
C SER A 86 -3.65 5.04 -3.89
N ALA A 87 -4.13 5.09 -5.15
CA ALA A 87 -3.91 6.25 -6.00
C ALA A 87 -4.54 7.51 -5.39
N ALA A 88 -5.77 7.41 -4.88
CA ALA A 88 -6.43 8.53 -4.21
C ALA A 88 -5.67 8.94 -2.94
N ALA A 89 -5.20 7.98 -2.16
CA ALA A 89 -4.41 8.25 -0.96
C ALA A 89 -3.08 8.94 -1.32
N CYS A 90 -2.41 8.51 -2.38
CA CYS A 90 -1.19 9.14 -2.86
C CYS A 90 -1.41 10.61 -3.20
N MET A 91 -2.51 10.92 -3.89
CA MET A 91 -2.85 12.29 -4.25
C MET A 91 -3.01 13.16 -3.00
N ALA A 92 -3.74 12.65 -2.00
CA ALA A 92 -3.94 13.36 -0.75
C ALA A 92 -2.61 13.63 -0.02
N LEU A 93 -1.71 12.65 -0.03
CA LEU A 93 -0.39 12.79 0.59
C LEU A 93 0.44 13.88 -0.09
N ILE A 94 0.48 13.87 -1.42
CA ILE A 94 1.21 14.89 -2.20
C ILE A 94 0.64 16.29 -1.88
N GLU A 95 -0.68 16.43 -1.87
CA GLU A 95 -1.34 17.71 -1.60
C GLU A 95 -1.09 18.21 -0.18
N ASN A 96 -0.65 17.34 0.72
CA ASN A 96 -0.45 17.67 2.13
C ASN A 96 1.03 17.61 2.56
N GLY A 97 1.96 17.77 1.61
CA GLY A 97 3.35 18.04 1.92
C GLY A 97 4.31 16.87 1.84
N TYR A 98 3.85 15.70 1.46
CA TYR A 98 4.75 14.57 1.22
C TYR A 98 5.25 14.64 -0.23
N ALA A 99 6.56 14.69 -0.41
CA ALA A 99 7.15 14.91 -1.73
C ALA A 99 7.40 13.62 -2.51
N GLN A 100 7.70 12.53 -1.82
CA GLN A 100 8.10 11.27 -2.45
C GLN A 100 7.05 10.20 -2.17
N VAL A 101 6.08 10.08 -3.07
CA VAL A 101 4.95 9.17 -2.92
C VAL A 101 4.80 8.33 -4.17
N CYS A 102 4.65 7.03 -3.99
CA CYS A 102 4.55 6.05 -5.06
C CYS A 102 3.37 5.12 -4.82
N ASN A 103 2.51 4.96 -5.83
CA ASN A 103 1.43 3.99 -5.78
C ASN A 103 1.99 2.62 -6.18
N VAL A 104 1.66 1.58 -5.41
CA VAL A 104 1.99 0.22 -5.79
C VAL A 104 1.00 -0.21 -6.86
N ALA A 105 1.43 -0.22 -8.11
CA ALA A 105 0.62 -0.66 -9.23
C ALA A 105 0.15 -2.09 -8.99
N GLU A 106 -1.05 -2.45 -9.45
CA GLU A 106 -1.65 -3.78 -9.31
C GLU A 106 -2.14 -4.08 -7.89
N GLY A 107 -1.59 -3.45 -6.86
CA GLY A 107 -2.00 -3.67 -5.49
C GLY A 107 -1.65 -5.04 -4.92
N PHE A 108 -2.35 -5.43 -3.84
CA PHE A 108 -2.07 -6.66 -3.11
C PHE A 108 -2.64 -7.90 -3.82
N GLU A 109 -3.85 -7.79 -4.35
CA GLU A 109 -4.55 -8.91 -4.99
C GLU A 109 -4.64 -8.78 -6.51
N GLY A 110 -4.37 -7.59 -7.03
CA GLY A 110 -4.43 -7.37 -8.46
C GLY A 110 -5.85 -7.24 -9.02
N ASP A 111 -5.94 -7.35 -10.32
CA ASP A 111 -7.19 -7.26 -11.05
C ASP A 111 -7.91 -8.60 -11.11
N LEU A 112 -9.20 -8.56 -11.39
CA LEU A 112 -9.97 -9.78 -11.63
C LEU A 112 -9.53 -10.41 -12.95
N ASP A 113 -9.41 -11.73 -12.96
CA ASP A 113 -9.19 -12.48 -14.19
C ASP A 113 -10.53 -12.77 -14.88
N GLY A 114 -10.52 -13.56 -15.95
CA GLY A 114 -11.73 -13.92 -16.70
C GLY A 114 -12.76 -14.71 -15.92
N ASP A 115 -12.36 -15.32 -14.81
CA ASP A 115 -13.24 -16.10 -13.93
C ASP A 115 -13.61 -15.35 -12.66
N TYR A 116 -13.36 -14.04 -12.62
CA TYR A 116 -13.63 -13.17 -11.46
C TYR A 116 -12.82 -13.56 -10.21
N HIS A 117 -11.62 -14.06 -10.41
CA HIS A 117 -10.68 -14.33 -9.31
C HIS A 117 -9.59 -13.28 -9.28
N ARG A 118 -9.16 -12.92 -8.07
CA ARG A 118 -7.99 -12.05 -7.87
C ARG A 118 -6.76 -12.92 -7.57
N SER A 119 -5.59 -12.31 -7.64
CA SER A 119 -4.30 -12.96 -7.38
C SER A 119 -3.93 -14.03 -8.39
N GLN A 120 -4.58 -14.01 -9.55
CA GLN A 120 -4.36 -14.96 -10.62
C GLN A 120 -3.77 -14.31 -11.88
N LYS A 121 -3.75 -12.99 -11.93
CA LYS A 121 -3.36 -12.22 -13.10
C LYS A 121 -2.19 -11.28 -12.82
N ASN A 122 -2.26 -10.56 -11.73
CA ASN A 122 -1.22 -9.63 -11.29
C ASN A 122 -1.40 -9.36 -9.79
N GLY A 123 -0.59 -8.45 -9.24
CA GLY A 123 -0.62 -8.08 -7.83
C GLY A 123 0.50 -8.70 -7.01
N TRP A 124 0.64 -8.20 -5.78
CA TRP A 124 1.68 -8.63 -4.83
C TRP A 124 1.70 -10.15 -4.65
N LYS A 125 0.54 -10.74 -4.39
CA LYS A 125 0.41 -12.18 -4.20
C LYS A 125 0.75 -12.97 -5.46
N PHE A 126 0.27 -12.50 -6.60
CA PHE A 126 0.53 -13.17 -7.88
C PHE A 126 2.03 -13.26 -8.18
N HIS A 127 2.77 -12.20 -7.85
CA HIS A 127 4.21 -12.17 -8.05
C HIS A 127 4.99 -12.90 -6.97
N GLN A 128 4.29 -13.59 -6.07
CA GLN A 128 4.88 -14.41 -5.01
C GLN A 128 5.78 -13.64 -4.05
N LEU A 129 5.48 -12.37 -3.84
CA LEU A 129 6.14 -11.58 -2.82
C LEU A 129 5.65 -12.00 -1.44
N PRO A 130 6.46 -11.84 -0.38
CA PRO A 130 6.08 -12.31 0.95
C PRO A 130 4.81 -11.63 1.48
N TRP A 131 3.94 -12.43 2.09
CA TRP A 131 2.74 -11.94 2.75
C TRP A 131 2.37 -12.90 3.87
N GLN A 132 1.53 -12.43 4.80
CA GLN A 132 1.13 -13.24 5.96
C GLN A 132 -0.30 -12.93 6.37
N GLN A 133 -0.93 -13.89 7.03
CA GLN A 133 -2.22 -13.70 7.72
C GLN A 133 -1.96 -13.71 9.22
N ARG A 134 -2.79 -13.00 9.94
CA ARG A 134 -2.67 -12.92 11.41
C ARG A 134 -3.92 -13.40 12.10
#